data_44e1b877d919f689a174ce52ba913c3e
#
_entry.id   44e1b877d919f689a174ce52ba913c3e
#
_cell.length_a   1.000
_cell.length_b   1.000
_cell.length_c   1.000
_cell.angle_alpha   90.00
_cell.angle_beta   90.00
_cell.angle_gamma   90.00
#
_symmetry.space_group_name_H-M   'P 1'
#
loop_
_entity.id
_entity.type
_entity.pdbx_description
1 polymer ?
#
loop_
_entity_poly.entity_id
_entity_poly.type
_entity_poly.pdbx_seq_one_letter_code
_entity_poly.pdbx_strand_id
1 'polypeptide(L)'
;YDADGAGQKATTRAIKILGETGLKTTVIKMNGAKDPDEYINKFGADHFRHLLKKSDGAIEFELDKCKDGIDMDTDIGRIDYLKKAYKVLADISSPTEREIYAKKVAAEQNVSITTVNAELNAILKNRRYQYSKKEWTRTITFADKRDTINPEANEHRRESAAEAGIIYYLYNNHDACGDVLKRLPP
;
A
#
# COMPACT_ATOMS: atom_id res chain seq x y z
N TYR A 1 -15.95 -14.26 7.83
CA TYR A 1 -15.84 -13.61 9.14
C TYR A 1 -17.17 -12.94 9.46
N ASP A 2 -17.49 -12.81 10.73
CA ASP A 2 -18.71 -12.17 11.21
C ASP A 2 -18.76 -10.70 10.79
N ALA A 3 -19.96 -10.18 10.59
CA ALA A 3 -20.18 -8.80 10.14
C ALA A 3 -19.86 -7.73 11.21
N ASP A 4 -19.35 -8.12 12.38
CA ASP A 4 -18.97 -7.24 13.48
C ASP A 4 -17.65 -6.50 13.23
N GLY A 5 -17.31 -5.55 14.11
CA GLY A 5 -16.10 -4.76 13.98
C GLY A 5 -14.79 -5.56 14.10
N ALA A 6 -14.82 -6.71 14.79
CA ALA A 6 -13.68 -7.63 14.90
C ALA A 6 -13.51 -8.43 13.61
N GLY A 7 -14.61 -8.97 13.05
CA GLY A 7 -14.64 -9.66 11.77
C GLY A 7 -14.20 -8.77 10.60
N GLN A 8 -14.61 -7.51 10.59
CA GLN A 8 -14.16 -6.55 9.56
C GLN A 8 -12.64 -6.30 9.61
N LYS A 9 -12.04 -6.18 10.80
CA LYS A 9 -10.59 -6.07 10.97
C LYS A 9 -9.87 -7.35 10.51
N ALA A 10 -10.41 -8.51 10.83
CA ALA A 10 -9.89 -9.80 10.39
C ALA A 10 -9.96 -9.94 8.87
N THR A 11 -11.06 -9.54 8.24
CA THR A 11 -11.24 -9.52 6.78
C THR A 11 -10.20 -8.65 6.11
N THR A 12 -10.01 -7.41 6.58
CA THR A 12 -9.00 -6.49 6.02
C THR A 12 -7.58 -7.09 6.12
N ARG A 13 -7.26 -7.73 7.25
CA ARG A 13 -5.96 -8.38 7.43
C ARG A 13 -5.78 -9.58 6.50
N ALA A 14 -6.83 -10.40 6.34
CA ALA A 14 -6.82 -11.55 5.43
C ALA A 14 -6.64 -11.11 3.97
N ILE A 15 -7.36 -10.07 3.52
CA ILE A 15 -7.21 -9.48 2.18
C ILE A 15 -5.76 -9.10 1.91
N LYS A 16 -5.12 -8.41 2.87
CA LYS A 16 -3.73 -7.98 2.72
C LYS A 16 -2.76 -9.16 2.58
N ILE A 17 -2.89 -10.17 3.46
CA ILE A 17 -2.04 -11.37 3.43
C ILE A 17 -2.23 -12.14 2.13
N LEU A 18 -3.47 -12.33 1.69
CA LEU A 18 -3.79 -13.05 0.47
C LEU A 18 -3.35 -12.27 -0.78
N GLY A 19 -3.46 -10.94 -0.76
CA GLY A 19 -2.97 -10.07 -1.84
C GLY A 19 -1.45 -10.16 -2.04
N GLU A 20 -0.68 -10.32 -0.96
CA GLU A 20 0.78 -10.54 -1.03
C GLU A 20 1.15 -11.85 -1.72
N THR A 21 0.27 -12.85 -1.70
CA THR A 21 0.48 -14.15 -2.38
C THR A 21 0.00 -14.18 -3.84
N GLY A 22 -0.56 -13.07 -4.34
CA GLY A 22 -1.10 -12.97 -5.70
C GLY A 22 -2.45 -13.66 -5.90
N LEU A 23 -3.10 -14.11 -4.83
CA LEU A 23 -4.42 -14.74 -4.90
C LEU A 23 -5.50 -13.66 -5.09
N LYS A 24 -6.38 -13.89 -6.08
CA LYS A 24 -7.57 -13.06 -6.28
C LYS A 24 -8.57 -13.31 -5.15
N THR A 25 -8.77 -12.31 -4.32
CA THR A 25 -9.66 -12.39 -3.16
C THR A 25 -10.96 -11.65 -3.43
N THR A 26 -12.08 -12.24 -3.05
CA THR A 26 -13.40 -11.63 -3.16
C THR A 26 -14.06 -11.63 -1.78
N VAL A 27 -14.72 -10.54 -1.43
CA VAL A 27 -15.40 -10.37 -0.15
C VAL A 27 -16.91 -10.44 -0.36
N ILE A 28 -17.59 -11.20 0.48
CA ILE A 28 -19.03 -11.34 0.46
C ILE A 28 -19.61 -10.56 1.64
N LYS A 29 -20.48 -9.59 1.35
CA LYS A 29 -21.25 -8.88 2.38
C LYS A 29 -22.60 -9.55 2.55
N MET A 30 -22.83 -10.14 3.72
CA MET A 30 -24.09 -10.81 4.06
C MET A 30 -24.98 -9.87 4.87
N ASN A 31 -25.76 -9.04 4.18
CA ASN A 31 -26.66 -8.11 4.83
C ASN A 31 -27.85 -8.89 5.46
N GLY A 32 -28.08 -8.69 6.76
CA GLY A 32 -29.19 -9.32 7.48
C GLY A 32 -28.90 -10.72 8.07
N ALA A 33 -27.66 -11.20 7.98
CA ALA A 33 -27.21 -12.43 8.62
C ALA A 33 -25.78 -12.29 9.16
N LYS A 34 -25.45 -13.02 10.21
CA LYS A 34 -24.12 -12.97 10.85
C LYS A 34 -23.10 -13.84 10.12
N ASP A 35 -23.55 -14.98 9.62
CA ASP A 35 -22.73 -16.00 8.98
C ASP A 35 -23.44 -16.62 7.77
N PRO A 36 -22.74 -17.40 6.93
CA PRO A 36 -23.32 -18.05 5.76
C PRO A 36 -24.48 -19.00 6.06
N ASP A 37 -24.43 -19.69 7.20
CA ASP A 37 -25.47 -20.63 7.58
C ASP A 37 -26.78 -19.91 7.89
N GLU A 38 -26.71 -18.84 8.70
CA GLU A 38 -27.88 -18.00 8.97
C GLU A 38 -28.42 -17.35 7.69
N TYR A 39 -27.52 -16.91 6.77
CA TYR A 39 -27.93 -16.33 5.50
C TYR A 39 -28.71 -17.33 4.63
N ILE A 40 -28.18 -18.55 4.50
CA ILE A 40 -28.84 -19.63 3.71
C ILE A 40 -30.18 -20.01 4.31
N ASN A 41 -30.24 -20.09 5.64
CA ASN A 41 -31.50 -20.43 6.33
C ASN A 41 -32.57 -19.32 6.20
N LYS A 42 -32.18 -18.06 6.16
CA LYS A 42 -33.11 -16.93 6.01
C LYS A 42 -33.52 -16.65 4.56
N PHE A 43 -32.58 -16.72 3.63
CA PHE A 43 -32.78 -16.25 2.26
C PHE A 43 -32.70 -17.35 1.19
N GLY A 44 -32.31 -18.55 1.58
CA GLY A 44 -32.18 -19.69 0.70
C GLY A 44 -30.83 -19.79 -0.04
N ALA A 45 -30.51 -21.04 -0.44
CA ALA A 45 -29.24 -21.33 -1.11
C ALA A 45 -29.07 -20.63 -2.47
N ASP A 46 -30.15 -20.40 -3.20
CA ASP A 46 -30.08 -19.73 -4.51
C ASP A 46 -29.75 -18.24 -4.37
N HIS A 47 -30.26 -17.59 -3.33
CA HIS A 47 -29.88 -16.21 -2.99
C HIS A 47 -28.39 -16.12 -2.63
N PHE A 48 -27.89 -17.08 -1.86
CA PHE A 48 -26.48 -17.14 -1.50
C PHE A 48 -25.59 -17.37 -2.74
N ARG A 49 -25.97 -18.26 -3.66
CA ARG A 49 -25.25 -18.43 -4.94
C ARG A 49 -25.23 -17.16 -5.78
N HIS A 50 -26.32 -16.40 -5.75
CA HIS A 50 -26.39 -15.11 -6.46
C HIS A 50 -25.48 -14.08 -5.81
N LEU A 51 -25.43 -14.04 -4.47
CA LEU A 51 -24.53 -13.20 -3.70
C LEU A 51 -23.06 -13.51 -4.02
N LEU A 52 -22.69 -14.79 -4.10
CA LEU A 52 -21.36 -15.24 -4.50
C LEU A 52 -20.94 -14.72 -5.89
N LYS A 53 -21.87 -14.71 -6.83
CA LYS A 53 -21.61 -14.20 -8.19
C LYS A 53 -21.49 -12.69 -8.28
N LYS A 54 -22.14 -11.96 -7.36
CA LYS A 54 -22.13 -10.49 -7.25
C LYS A 54 -21.14 -9.97 -6.23
N SER A 55 -20.32 -10.86 -5.63
CA SER A 55 -19.40 -10.46 -4.58
C SER A 55 -18.38 -9.43 -5.06
N ASP A 56 -18.22 -8.40 -4.26
CA ASP A 56 -17.30 -7.29 -4.54
C ASP A 56 -15.85 -7.76 -4.48
N GLY A 57 -15.00 -7.18 -5.33
CA GLY A 57 -13.56 -7.37 -5.22
C GLY A 57 -13.04 -6.82 -3.89
N ALA A 58 -11.91 -7.36 -3.44
CA ALA A 58 -11.27 -6.92 -2.18
C ALA A 58 -11.05 -5.39 -2.14
N ILE A 59 -10.68 -4.80 -3.29
CA ILE A 59 -10.45 -3.35 -3.43
C ILE A 59 -11.75 -2.57 -3.28
N GLU A 60 -12.85 -3.04 -3.87
CA GLU A 60 -14.17 -2.41 -3.73
C GLU A 60 -14.64 -2.42 -2.28
N PHE A 61 -14.43 -3.54 -1.58
CA PHE A 61 -14.73 -3.64 -0.16
C PHE A 61 -13.94 -2.61 0.67
N GLU A 62 -12.64 -2.45 0.41
CA GLU A 62 -11.82 -1.46 1.11
C GLU A 62 -12.21 -0.01 0.78
N LEU A 63 -12.56 0.27 -0.48
CA LEU A 63 -13.06 1.59 -0.88
C LEU A 63 -14.39 1.92 -0.21
N ASP A 64 -15.33 0.97 -0.16
CA ASP A 64 -16.61 1.17 0.55
C ASP A 64 -16.39 1.42 2.04
N LYS A 65 -15.47 0.66 2.66
CA LYS A 65 -15.12 0.86 4.06
C LYS A 65 -14.53 2.26 4.33
N CYS A 66 -13.90 2.89 3.34
CA CYS A 66 -13.43 4.26 3.47
C CYS A 66 -14.59 5.27 3.64
N LYS A 67 -15.81 4.93 3.25
CA LYS A 67 -17.03 5.75 3.42
C LYS A 67 -17.61 5.65 4.83
N ASP A 68 -17.24 4.62 5.60
CA ASP A 68 -17.79 4.41 6.94
C ASP A 68 -17.52 5.61 7.85
N GLY A 69 -18.60 6.14 8.44
CA GLY A 69 -18.54 7.27 9.35
C GLY A 69 -18.26 8.63 8.68
N ILE A 70 -18.35 8.72 7.36
CA ILE A 70 -18.17 9.95 6.59
C ILE A 70 -19.52 10.38 6.00
N ASP A 71 -19.85 11.65 6.17
CA ASP A 71 -20.99 12.25 5.50
C ASP A 71 -20.63 12.62 4.05
N MET A 72 -21.04 11.77 3.11
CA MET A 72 -20.72 11.89 1.69
C MET A 72 -21.48 13.02 0.98
N ASP A 73 -22.49 13.60 1.62
CA ASP A 73 -23.26 14.70 1.05
C ASP A 73 -22.54 16.05 1.21
N THR A 74 -21.52 16.10 2.09
CA THR A 74 -20.70 17.30 2.31
C THR A 74 -19.39 17.26 1.50
N ASP A 75 -18.93 18.43 1.05
CA ASP A 75 -17.64 18.54 0.36
C ASP A 75 -16.47 18.10 1.24
N ILE A 76 -16.53 18.39 2.55
CA ILE A 76 -15.50 17.96 3.52
C ILE A 76 -15.47 16.44 3.61
N GLY A 77 -16.62 15.78 3.73
CA GLY A 77 -16.70 14.32 3.78
C GLY A 77 -16.19 13.68 2.49
N ARG A 78 -16.55 14.23 1.33
CA ARG A 78 -16.04 13.76 0.04
C ARG A 78 -14.51 13.87 -0.06
N ILE A 79 -13.93 14.97 0.43
CA ILE A 79 -12.48 15.16 0.48
C ILE A 79 -11.83 14.13 1.41
N ASP A 80 -12.41 13.89 2.58
CA ASP A 80 -11.88 12.92 3.54
C ASP A 80 -11.97 11.46 3.03
N TYR A 81 -13.08 11.13 2.35
CA TYR A 81 -13.18 9.87 1.62
C TYR A 81 -12.08 9.73 0.57
N LEU A 82 -11.89 10.73 -0.31
CA LEU A 82 -10.88 10.72 -1.36
C LEU A 82 -9.48 10.52 -0.80
N LYS A 83 -9.11 11.19 0.29
CA LYS A 83 -7.82 11.01 0.97
C LYS A 83 -7.60 9.56 1.45
N LYS A 84 -8.66 8.90 1.95
CA LYS A 84 -8.60 7.49 2.35
C LYS A 84 -8.53 6.57 1.13
N ALA A 85 -9.38 6.82 0.12
CA ALA A 85 -9.42 6.06 -1.11
C ALA A 85 -8.09 6.09 -1.88
N TYR A 86 -7.42 7.24 -1.96
CA TYR A 86 -6.09 7.34 -2.60
C TYR A 86 -5.02 6.46 -1.91
N LYS A 87 -5.10 6.26 -0.59
CA LYS A 87 -4.19 5.36 0.12
C LYS A 87 -4.44 3.90 -0.27
N VAL A 88 -5.72 3.50 -0.36
CA VAL A 88 -6.12 2.15 -0.83
C VAL A 88 -5.65 1.93 -2.27
N LEU A 89 -5.91 2.90 -3.16
CA LEU A 89 -5.47 2.82 -4.55
C LEU A 89 -3.94 2.74 -4.69
N ALA A 90 -3.20 3.45 -3.84
CA ALA A 90 -1.73 3.40 -3.84
C ALA A 90 -1.17 2.05 -3.33
N ASP A 91 -1.95 1.25 -2.63
CA ASP A 91 -1.58 -0.10 -2.16
C ASP A 91 -1.75 -1.16 -3.26
N ILE A 92 -2.48 -0.86 -4.34
CA ILE A 92 -2.66 -1.77 -5.48
C ILE A 92 -1.32 -1.91 -6.23
N SER A 93 -0.79 -3.13 -6.30
CA SER A 93 0.49 -3.41 -6.95
C SER A 93 0.39 -3.30 -8.48
N SER A 94 -0.70 -3.80 -9.09
CA SER A 94 -0.92 -3.76 -10.54
C SER A 94 -1.25 -2.34 -11.03
N PRO A 95 -0.45 -1.74 -11.94
CA PRO A 95 -0.75 -0.43 -12.48
C PRO A 95 -2.09 -0.36 -13.24
N THR A 96 -2.41 -1.41 -14.00
CA THR A 96 -3.65 -1.50 -14.78
C THR A 96 -4.87 -1.55 -13.87
N GLU A 97 -4.82 -2.38 -12.84
CA GLU A 97 -5.90 -2.50 -11.86
C GLU A 97 -6.08 -1.18 -11.09
N ARG A 98 -4.99 -0.56 -10.68
CA ARG A 98 -5.01 0.77 -10.05
C ARG A 98 -5.67 1.82 -10.95
N GLU A 99 -5.37 1.83 -12.25
CA GLU A 99 -5.97 2.78 -13.20
C GLU A 99 -7.49 2.57 -13.33
N ILE A 100 -7.95 1.32 -13.40
CA ILE A 100 -9.38 0.99 -13.48
C ILE A 100 -10.12 1.52 -12.26
N TYR A 101 -9.61 1.23 -11.05
CA TYR A 101 -10.24 1.71 -9.82
C TYR A 101 -10.10 3.22 -9.62
N ALA A 102 -9.00 3.83 -10.05
CA ALA A 102 -8.85 5.29 -10.05
C ALA A 102 -9.89 5.98 -10.94
N LYS A 103 -10.17 5.43 -12.14
CA LYS A 103 -11.24 5.93 -13.01
C LYS A 103 -12.62 5.77 -12.36
N LYS A 104 -12.87 4.64 -11.69
CA LYS A 104 -14.14 4.40 -10.98
C LYS A 104 -14.36 5.43 -9.86
N VAL A 105 -13.35 5.65 -9.01
CA VAL A 105 -13.40 6.64 -7.92
C VAL A 105 -13.55 8.07 -8.47
N ALA A 106 -12.83 8.41 -9.55
CA ALA A 106 -12.93 9.70 -10.21
C ALA A 106 -14.34 9.99 -10.71
N ALA A 107 -14.97 9.02 -11.39
CA ALA A 107 -16.33 9.12 -11.92
C ALA A 107 -17.36 9.20 -10.78
N GLU A 108 -17.24 8.37 -9.74
CA GLU A 108 -18.16 8.34 -8.61
C GLU A 108 -18.18 9.67 -7.84
N GLN A 109 -17.01 10.30 -7.67
CA GLN A 109 -16.88 11.57 -6.95
C GLN A 109 -16.93 12.81 -7.84
N ASN A 110 -17.13 12.64 -9.14
CA ASN A 110 -17.12 13.71 -10.13
C ASN A 110 -15.85 14.59 -10.08
N VAL A 111 -14.69 13.91 -9.95
CA VAL A 111 -13.37 14.53 -9.93
C VAL A 111 -12.60 14.16 -11.20
N SER A 112 -11.75 15.04 -11.70
CA SER A 112 -10.92 14.74 -12.86
C SER A 112 -9.94 13.59 -12.57
N ILE A 113 -9.82 12.64 -13.49
CA ILE A 113 -8.84 11.54 -13.42
C ILE A 113 -7.40 12.09 -13.36
N THR A 114 -7.14 13.24 -13.95
CA THR A 114 -5.82 13.91 -13.89
C THR A 114 -5.47 14.32 -12.46
N THR A 115 -6.45 14.83 -11.70
CA THR A 115 -6.29 15.17 -10.28
C THR A 115 -6.03 13.92 -9.45
N VAL A 116 -6.82 12.85 -9.66
CA VAL A 116 -6.62 11.56 -8.96
C VAL A 116 -5.23 11.01 -9.20
N ASN A 117 -4.78 11.00 -10.46
CA ASN A 117 -3.44 10.52 -10.82
C ASN A 117 -2.32 11.39 -10.23
N ALA A 118 -2.49 12.71 -10.15
CA ALA A 118 -1.51 13.61 -9.52
C ALA A 118 -1.35 13.27 -8.03
N GLU A 119 -2.45 13.09 -7.29
CA GLU A 119 -2.42 12.71 -5.89
C GLU A 119 -1.82 11.31 -5.66
N LEU A 120 -2.18 10.33 -6.49
CA LEU A 120 -1.60 8.99 -6.43
C LEU A 120 -0.08 9.03 -6.67
N ASN A 121 0.38 9.77 -7.65
CA ASN A 121 1.80 9.91 -7.95
C ASN A 121 2.56 10.59 -6.80
N ALA A 122 1.97 11.59 -6.15
CA ALA A 122 2.54 12.24 -4.98
C ALA A 122 2.70 11.26 -3.81
N ILE A 123 1.67 10.44 -3.53
CA ILE A 123 1.71 9.41 -2.49
C ILE A 123 2.79 8.36 -2.79
N LEU A 124 2.83 7.84 -4.02
CA LEU A 124 3.80 6.82 -4.42
C LEU A 124 5.24 7.35 -4.37
N LYS A 125 5.47 8.60 -4.81
CA LYS A 125 6.77 9.25 -4.73
C LYS A 125 7.22 9.43 -3.29
N ASN A 126 6.32 9.87 -2.42
CA ASN A 126 6.61 10.05 -0.99
C ASN A 126 6.94 8.70 -0.31
N ARG A 127 6.20 7.63 -0.62
CA ARG A 127 6.48 6.28 -0.12
C ARG A 127 7.88 5.80 -0.54
N ARG A 128 8.25 5.98 -1.81
CA ARG A 128 9.60 5.63 -2.31
C ARG A 128 10.68 6.40 -1.57
N TYR A 129 10.48 7.70 -1.38
CA TYR A 129 11.43 8.53 -0.63
C TYR A 129 11.58 8.07 0.84
N GLN A 130 10.47 7.78 1.53
CA GLN A 130 10.50 7.29 2.90
C GLN A 130 11.17 5.91 3.01
N TYR A 131 10.96 5.04 2.02
CA TYR A 131 11.60 3.73 1.97
C TYR A 131 13.11 3.86 1.80
N SER A 132 13.57 4.63 0.82
CA SER A 132 15.00 4.85 0.59
C SER A 132 15.68 5.53 1.79
N LYS A 133 15.00 6.49 2.46
CA LYS A 133 15.50 7.11 3.68
C LYS A 133 15.67 6.11 4.82
N LYS A 134 14.71 5.19 4.99
CA LYS A 134 14.81 4.13 6.02
C LYS A 134 15.95 3.15 5.72
N GLU A 135 16.12 2.76 4.47
CA GLU A 135 17.23 1.91 4.06
C GLU A 135 18.57 2.58 4.28
N TRP A 136 18.69 3.84 3.88
CA TRP A 136 19.88 4.66 4.14
C TRP A 136 20.20 4.73 5.63
N THR A 137 19.22 5.03 6.49
CA THR A 137 19.42 5.09 7.95
C THR A 137 19.85 3.74 8.52
N ARG A 138 19.26 2.62 8.03
CA ARG A 138 19.67 1.26 8.43
C ARG A 138 21.11 0.99 8.07
N THR A 139 21.53 1.34 6.86
CA THR A 139 22.90 1.12 6.38
C THR A 139 23.91 1.87 7.23
N ILE A 140 23.63 3.16 7.54
CA ILE A 140 24.50 3.97 8.40
C ILE A 140 24.57 3.38 9.83
N THR A 141 23.43 2.99 10.42
CA THR A 141 23.39 2.41 11.77
C THR A 141 24.11 1.05 11.84
N PHE A 142 24.14 0.33 10.72
CA PHE A 142 24.85 -0.96 10.65
C PHE A 142 26.37 -0.76 10.52
N ALA A 143 26.80 0.24 9.75
CA ALA A 143 28.20 0.65 9.64
C ALA A 143 28.74 1.14 11.01
N ASP A 144 27.99 2.00 11.69
CA ASP A 144 28.35 2.57 13.00
C ASP A 144 28.48 1.50 14.12
N LYS A 145 27.81 0.36 13.99
CA LYS A 145 27.86 -0.74 14.98
C LYS A 145 28.93 -1.80 14.72
N ARG A 146 29.52 -1.84 13.53
CA ARG A 146 30.44 -2.92 13.15
C ARG A 146 31.84 -2.47 12.77
N ASP A 147 32.13 -1.20 12.84
CA ASP A 147 33.41 -0.70 12.34
C ASP A 147 34.55 -0.94 13.33
N THR A 148 35.01 -2.21 13.37
CA THR A 148 36.31 -2.57 13.90
C THR A 148 37.44 -2.37 12.85
N ILE A 149 37.10 -2.02 11.62
CA ILE A 149 38.01 -1.87 10.48
C ILE A 149 38.51 -0.43 10.36
N ASN A 150 37.66 0.56 10.69
CA ASN A 150 38.05 1.96 10.73
C ASN A 150 37.85 2.54 12.14
N PRO A 151 38.86 2.51 13.01
CA PRO A 151 38.76 3.04 14.37
C PRO A 151 38.52 4.55 14.42
N GLU A 152 38.83 5.28 13.35
CA GLU A 152 38.62 6.74 13.22
C GLU A 152 37.20 7.11 12.70
N ALA A 153 36.38 6.12 12.36
CA ALA A 153 35.03 6.34 11.84
C ALA A 153 34.14 7.19 12.78
N ASN A 154 34.40 7.13 14.08
CA ASN A 154 33.68 7.92 15.09
C ASN A 154 34.08 9.40 15.09
N GLU A 155 35.27 9.74 14.64
CA GLU A 155 35.75 11.12 14.53
C GLU A 155 35.26 11.76 13.21
N HIS A 156 35.13 10.96 12.16
CA HIS A 156 34.70 11.39 10.81
C HIS A 156 33.37 10.74 10.38
N ARG A 157 32.34 10.81 11.24
CA ARG A 157 31.04 10.13 11.06
C ARG A 157 30.36 10.40 9.73
N ARG A 158 30.47 11.63 9.19
CA ARG A 158 29.81 11.99 7.93
C ARG A 158 30.52 11.37 6.73
N GLU A 159 31.84 11.35 6.75
CA GLU A 159 32.67 10.79 5.70
C GLU A 159 32.54 9.28 5.66
N SER A 160 32.69 8.61 6.81
CA SER A 160 32.50 7.16 6.94
C SER A 160 31.09 6.70 6.55
N ALA A 161 30.06 7.51 6.84
CA ALA A 161 28.71 7.23 6.41
C ALA A 161 28.54 7.36 4.89
N ALA A 162 29.21 8.33 4.26
CA ALA A 162 29.20 8.51 2.82
C ALA A 162 29.94 7.38 2.11
N GLU A 163 31.10 6.97 2.62
CA GLU A 163 31.87 5.81 2.14
C GLU A 163 31.08 4.51 2.21
N ALA A 164 30.47 4.24 3.36
CA ALA A 164 29.62 3.06 3.54
C ALA A 164 28.42 3.07 2.58
N GLY A 165 27.85 4.25 2.32
CA GLY A 165 26.77 4.43 1.35
C GLY A 165 27.21 4.15 -0.09
N ILE A 166 28.40 4.61 -0.48
CA ILE A 166 28.98 4.33 -1.79
C ILE A 166 29.25 2.83 -1.95
N ILE A 167 29.87 2.19 -0.96
CA ILE A 167 30.15 0.76 -0.98
C ILE A 167 28.86 -0.05 -1.09
N TYR A 168 27.84 0.31 -0.30
CA TYR A 168 26.54 -0.34 -0.37
C TYR A 168 25.86 -0.16 -1.74
N TYR A 169 25.93 1.03 -2.32
CA TYR A 169 25.39 1.30 -3.66
C TYR A 169 26.12 0.44 -4.71
N LEU A 170 27.44 0.39 -4.68
CA LEU A 170 28.25 -0.40 -5.61
C LEU A 170 28.00 -1.91 -5.47
N TYR A 171 27.82 -2.38 -4.24
CA TYR A 171 27.48 -3.79 -3.96
C TYR A 171 26.16 -4.21 -4.61
N ASN A 172 25.16 -3.30 -4.63
CA ASN A 172 23.85 -3.58 -5.21
C ASN A 172 23.74 -3.22 -6.71
N ASN A 173 24.73 -2.51 -7.26
CA ASN A 173 24.72 -2.02 -8.65
C ASN A 173 26.10 -2.23 -9.27
N HIS A 174 26.44 -3.48 -9.56
CA HIS A 174 27.76 -3.85 -10.09
C HIS A 174 28.15 -3.11 -11.38
N ASP A 175 27.16 -2.77 -12.23
CA ASP A 175 27.38 -2.03 -13.48
C ASP A 175 27.87 -0.60 -13.25
N ALA A 176 27.57 -0.01 -12.10
CA ALA A 176 28.00 1.35 -11.74
C ALA A 176 29.45 1.41 -11.22
N CYS A 177 30.09 0.28 -10.91
CA CYS A 177 31.44 0.25 -10.34
C CYS A 177 32.47 0.95 -11.23
N GLY A 178 32.42 0.72 -12.55
CA GLY A 178 33.35 1.30 -13.51
C GLY A 178 33.29 2.83 -13.61
N ASP A 179 32.11 3.41 -13.45
CA ASP A 179 31.89 4.85 -13.54
C ASP A 179 32.22 5.58 -12.23
N VAL A 180 32.01 4.92 -11.10
CA VAL A 180 32.36 5.49 -9.79
C VAL A 180 33.89 5.47 -9.59
N LEU A 181 34.56 4.37 -9.94
CA LEU A 181 36.02 4.26 -9.84
C LEU A 181 36.76 5.31 -10.67
N LYS A 182 36.24 5.72 -11.83
CA LYS A 182 36.81 6.78 -12.66
C LYS A 182 36.72 8.19 -12.03
N ARG A 183 35.84 8.39 -11.05
CA ARG A 183 35.57 9.68 -10.41
C ARG A 183 36.21 9.81 -9.03
N LEU A 184 36.70 8.71 -8.47
CA LEU A 184 37.43 8.77 -7.20
C LEU A 184 38.86 9.27 -7.46
N PRO A 185 39.37 10.17 -6.62
CA PRO A 185 40.76 10.58 -6.67
C PRO A 185 41.69 9.38 -6.40
N PRO A 186 42.91 9.38 -6.96
CA PRO A 186 43.89 8.32 -6.74
C PRO A 186 44.32 8.25 -5.27
#